data_d8a0db8f89f782f5b0b4f1fb97810a02
#
_entry.id   d8a0db8f89f782f5b0b4f1fb97810a02
#
_cell.length_a   1.000
_cell.length_b   1.000
_cell.length_c   1.000
_cell.angle_alpha   90.00
_cell.angle_beta   90.00
_cell.angle_gamma   90.00
#
_symmetry.space_group_name_H-M   'P 1'
#
loop_
_entity.id
_entity.type
_entity.pdbx_description
1 polymer ?
#
loop_
_entity_poly.entity_id
_entity_poly.type
_entity_poly.pdbx_seq_one_letter_code
_entity_poly.pdbx_strand_id
1 'polypeptide(L)'
;GSVSAGKALWSGVLYCAYNLVVMPATFFTIERQTRRVESVVSGIIGGVLATIPWFLTYFAVMCFYPNPDVLGASVPWLAMMQGTAGPVVIAIFGIVMGWTLIETSTGIIHAALERVNNGLKEAHKPPMTGKQQAILTIIVLVGSMVLSKVGIIDLIATVYNALSYAFLA
;
A
#
# COMPACT_ATOMS: atom_id res chain seq x y z
N GLY A 1 -5.64 -8.50 -26.61
CA GLY A 1 -6.66 -9.45 -26.21
C GLY A 1 -7.63 -8.80 -25.27
N SER A 2 -8.93 -8.83 -25.55
CA SER A 2 -9.96 -8.28 -24.68
C SER A 2 -10.03 -9.11 -23.39
N VAL A 3 -9.79 -8.45 -22.26
CA VAL A 3 -10.01 -9.07 -20.95
C VAL A 3 -11.52 -9.24 -20.76
N SER A 4 -11.99 -10.44 -20.39
CA SER A 4 -13.42 -10.62 -20.15
C SER A 4 -13.87 -9.81 -18.94
N ALA A 5 -15.10 -9.28 -18.97
CA ALA A 5 -15.65 -8.46 -17.87
C ALA A 5 -15.60 -9.18 -16.53
N GLY A 6 -15.79 -10.53 -16.51
CA GLY A 6 -15.67 -11.32 -15.29
C GLY A 6 -14.25 -11.32 -14.69
N LYS A 7 -13.21 -11.40 -15.53
CA LYS A 7 -11.82 -11.29 -15.07
C LYS A 7 -11.51 -9.89 -14.53
N ALA A 8 -12.01 -8.85 -15.18
CA ALA A 8 -11.83 -7.47 -14.71
C ALA A 8 -12.49 -7.24 -13.34
N LEU A 9 -13.74 -7.71 -13.16
CA LEU A 9 -14.45 -7.65 -11.88
C LEU A 9 -13.72 -8.42 -10.79
N TRP A 10 -13.27 -9.64 -11.09
CA TRP A 10 -12.52 -10.44 -10.13
C TRP A 10 -11.21 -9.78 -9.70
N SER A 11 -10.46 -9.20 -10.65
CA SER A 11 -9.27 -8.40 -10.34
C SER A 11 -9.58 -7.21 -9.43
N GLY A 12 -10.73 -6.56 -9.64
CA GLY A 12 -11.18 -5.47 -8.76
C GLY A 12 -11.48 -5.95 -7.34
N VAL A 13 -12.14 -7.11 -7.18
CA VAL A 13 -12.40 -7.72 -5.87
C VAL A 13 -11.09 -8.07 -5.17
N LEU A 14 -10.15 -8.69 -5.86
CA LEU A 14 -8.82 -9.00 -5.32
C LEU A 14 -8.07 -7.74 -4.91
N TYR A 15 -8.15 -6.68 -5.70
CA TYR A 15 -7.55 -5.38 -5.38
C TYR A 15 -8.15 -4.79 -4.10
N CYS A 16 -9.46 -4.82 -3.93
CA CYS A 16 -10.11 -4.39 -2.69
C CYS A 16 -9.68 -5.25 -1.50
N ALA A 17 -9.61 -6.57 -1.68
CA ALA A 17 -9.26 -7.50 -0.61
C ALA A 17 -7.84 -7.25 -0.08
N TYR A 18 -6.84 -7.08 -0.96
CA TYR A 18 -5.49 -6.84 -0.47
C TYR A 18 -5.33 -5.48 0.23
N ASN A 19 -6.13 -4.47 -0.14
CA ASN A 19 -6.10 -3.18 0.56
C ASN A 19 -6.55 -3.30 2.02
N LEU A 20 -7.30 -4.35 2.40
CA LEU A 20 -7.65 -4.62 3.80
C LEU A 20 -6.42 -4.87 4.68
N VAL A 21 -5.27 -5.23 4.11
CA VAL A 21 -3.99 -5.37 4.84
C VAL A 21 -3.58 -4.07 5.54
N VAL A 22 -3.90 -2.92 4.94
CA VAL A 22 -3.56 -1.60 5.49
C VAL A 22 -4.58 -1.12 6.52
N MET A 23 -5.76 -1.76 6.59
CA MET A 23 -6.87 -1.37 7.46
C MET A 23 -6.50 -1.29 8.96
N PRO A 24 -5.69 -2.19 9.53
CA PRO A 24 -5.28 -2.09 10.94
C PRO A 24 -4.58 -0.77 11.28
N ALA A 25 -3.82 -0.19 10.34
CA ALA A 25 -3.16 1.09 10.55
C ALA A 25 -4.14 2.27 10.67
N THR A 26 -5.36 2.12 10.12
CA THR A 26 -6.40 3.16 10.16
C THR A 26 -7.24 3.10 11.43
N PHE A 27 -7.24 1.99 12.17
CA PHE A 27 -8.05 1.85 13.39
C PHE A 27 -7.68 2.85 14.47
N PHE A 28 -6.43 3.29 14.54
CA PHE A 28 -6.00 4.33 15.47
C PHE A 28 -6.63 5.70 15.21
N THR A 29 -7.13 5.94 14.00
CA THR A 29 -7.84 7.19 13.65
C THR A 29 -9.33 7.11 13.93
N ILE A 30 -9.88 5.91 14.09
CA ILE A 30 -11.31 5.66 14.27
C ILE A 30 -11.75 5.81 15.74
N GLU A 31 -10.84 5.80 16.69
CA GLU A 31 -11.15 5.94 18.13
C GLU A 31 -11.96 7.17 18.51
N ARG A 32 -11.93 8.23 17.69
CA ARG A 32 -12.69 9.46 17.88
C ARG A 32 -14.12 9.40 17.33
N GLN A 33 -14.47 8.35 16.60
CA GLN A 33 -15.79 8.21 15.98
C GLN A 33 -16.71 7.45 16.95
N THR A 34 -17.66 8.17 17.53
CA THR A 34 -18.59 7.60 18.54
C THR A 34 -19.88 7.08 17.93
N ARG A 35 -20.23 7.50 16.71
CA ARG A 35 -21.48 7.13 16.05
C ARG A 35 -21.23 6.30 14.79
N ARG A 36 -22.03 5.24 14.60
CA ARG A 36 -21.96 4.40 13.38
C ARG A 36 -22.14 5.19 12.09
N VAL A 37 -23.00 6.20 12.10
CA VAL A 37 -23.25 7.06 10.93
C VAL A 37 -22.00 7.83 10.55
N GLU A 38 -21.26 8.36 11.52
CA GLU A 38 -20.01 9.09 11.29
C GLU A 38 -18.97 8.18 10.64
N SER A 39 -18.85 6.94 11.10
CA SER A 39 -17.91 5.96 10.50
C SER A 39 -18.30 5.61 9.07
N VAL A 40 -19.57 5.38 8.79
CA VAL A 40 -20.04 5.07 7.43
C VAL A 40 -19.85 6.26 6.50
N VAL A 41 -20.23 7.45 6.91
CA VAL A 41 -20.08 8.67 6.10
C VAL A 41 -18.60 8.98 5.85
N SER A 42 -17.74 8.88 6.86
CA SER A 42 -16.29 9.05 6.71
C SER A 42 -15.72 8.04 5.75
N GLY A 43 -16.14 6.77 5.84
CA GLY A 43 -15.70 5.71 4.95
C GLY A 43 -16.09 5.98 3.49
N ILE A 44 -17.32 6.41 3.25
CA ILE A 44 -17.80 6.76 1.91
C ILE A 44 -17.02 7.96 1.34
N ILE A 45 -16.91 9.03 2.12
CA ILE A 45 -16.17 10.24 1.69
C ILE A 45 -14.70 9.89 1.44
N GLY A 46 -14.05 9.17 2.34
CA GLY A 46 -12.66 8.73 2.18
C GLY A 46 -12.48 7.84 0.94
N GLY A 47 -13.39 6.91 0.70
CA GLY A 47 -13.38 6.07 -0.51
C GLY A 47 -13.53 6.87 -1.80
N VAL A 48 -14.44 7.83 -1.85
CA VAL A 48 -14.60 8.74 -3.00
C VAL A 48 -13.34 9.57 -3.21
N LEU A 49 -12.80 10.18 -2.16
CA LEU A 49 -11.58 10.99 -2.24
C LEU A 49 -10.36 10.16 -2.68
N ALA A 50 -10.24 8.91 -2.23
CA ALA A 50 -9.16 8.01 -2.63
C ALA A 50 -9.26 7.57 -4.10
N THR A 51 -10.47 7.54 -4.68
CA THR A 51 -10.68 7.16 -6.09
C THR A 51 -10.24 8.26 -7.07
N ILE A 52 -10.26 9.53 -6.67
CA ILE A 52 -9.88 10.66 -7.52
C ILE A 52 -8.43 10.55 -8.02
N PRO A 53 -7.40 10.42 -7.16
CA PRO A 53 -6.01 10.24 -7.60
C PRO A 53 -5.82 9.00 -8.48
N TRP A 54 -6.58 7.93 -8.20
CA TRP A 54 -6.52 6.71 -9.00
C TRP A 54 -7.00 6.95 -10.44
N PHE A 55 -8.16 7.60 -10.62
CA PHE A 55 -8.65 7.97 -11.94
C PHE A 55 -7.71 8.93 -12.67
N LEU A 56 -7.17 9.93 -11.97
CA LEU A 56 -6.19 10.85 -12.54
C LEU A 56 -4.95 10.11 -13.04
N THR A 57 -4.43 9.17 -12.25
CA THR A 57 -3.31 8.31 -12.65
C THR A 57 -3.66 7.46 -13.86
N TYR A 58 -4.84 6.82 -13.87
CA TYR A 58 -5.31 6.02 -14.98
C TYR A 58 -5.38 6.84 -16.29
N PHE A 59 -6.02 8.00 -16.26
CA PHE A 59 -6.11 8.87 -17.43
C PHE A 59 -4.74 9.39 -17.87
N ALA A 60 -3.87 9.76 -16.94
CA ALA A 60 -2.51 10.19 -17.27
C ALA A 60 -1.73 9.09 -18.02
N VAL A 61 -1.77 7.85 -17.51
CA VAL A 61 -1.13 6.71 -18.18
C VAL A 61 -1.76 6.42 -19.55
N MET A 62 -3.08 6.54 -19.67
CA MET A 62 -3.78 6.31 -20.94
C MET A 62 -3.44 7.34 -22.00
N CYS A 63 -3.04 8.57 -21.65
CA CYS A 63 -2.54 9.56 -22.60
C CYS A 63 -1.25 9.10 -23.31
N PHE A 64 -0.51 8.17 -22.74
CA PHE A 64 0.71 7.61 -23.32
C PHE A 64 0.47 6.26 -24.02
N TYR A 65 -0.78 5.80 -24.11
CA TYR A 65 -1.10 4.57 -24.84
C TYR A 65 -0.88 4.78 -26.37
N PRO A 66 -0.26 3.82 -27.07
CA PRO A 66 0.20 2.48 -26.67
C PRO A 66 1.71 2.39 -26.36
N ASN A 67 2.36 3.44 -25.84
CA ASN A 67 3.81 3.47 -25.62
C ASN A 67 4.24 2.36 -24.65
N PRO A 68 5.04 1.35 -25.12
CA PRO A 68 5.47 0.23 -24.29
C PRO A 68 6.45 0.64 -23.20
N ASP A 69 7.22 1.72 -23.39
CA ASP A 69 8.22 2.19 -22.42
C ASP A 69 7.55 2.73 -21.15
N VAL A 70 6.36 3.31 -21.28
CA VAL A 70 5.58 3.80 -20.15
C VAL A 70 4.74 2.67 -19.54
N LEU A 71 4.06 1.88 -20.38
CA LEU A 71 3.14 0.83 -19.89
C LEU A 71 3.88 -0.36 -19.26
N GLY A 72 5.10 -0.64 -19.70
CA GLY A 72 5.97 -1.69 -19.15
C GLY A 72 6.93 -1.21 -18.06
N ALA A 73 6.94 0.08 -17.73
CA ALA A 73 7.83 0.62 -16.72
C ALA A 73 7.43 0.16 -15.30
N SER A 74 8.43 -0.15 -14.46
CA SER A 74 8.22 -0.47 -13.04
C SER A 74 7.62 0.72 -12.27
N VAL A 75 7.89 1.94 -12.72
CA VAL A 75 7.34 3.18 -12.18
C VAL A 75 6.84 4.04 -13.36
N PRO A 76 5.60 3.83 -13.83
CA PRO A 76 5.06 4.54 -15.00
C PRO A 76 5.11 6.07 -14.87
N TRP A 77 4.84 6.61 -13.70
CA TRP A 77 4.93 8.05 -13.43
C TRP A 77 6.32 8.62 -13.73
N LEU A 78 7.38 7.91 -13.32
CA LEU A 78 8.76 8.34 -13.59
C LEU A 78 9.05 8.30 -15.10
N ALA A 79 8.61 7.25 -15.79
CA ALA A 79 8.78 7.11 -17.24
C ALA A 79 8.06 8.25 -18.02
N MET A 80 6.83 8.61 -17.60
CA MET A 80 6.10 9.73 -18.18
C MET A 80 6.82 11.07 -17.96
N MET A 81 7.36 11.29 -16.76
CA MET A 81 8.05 12.52 -16.40
C MET A 81 9.39 12.68 -17.13
N GLN A 82 10.14 11.60 -17.34
CA GLN A 82 11.43 11.63 -18.06
C GLN A 82 11.30 12.17 -19.48
N GLY A 83 10.13 11.99 -20.12
CA GLY A 83 9.86 12.50 -21.47
C GLY A 83 9.27 13.92 -21.49
N THR A 84 8.72 14.43 -20.40
CA THR A 84 7.90 15.65 -20.40
C THR A 84 8.29 16.68 -19.35
N ALA A 85 8.93 16.27 -18.25
CA ALA A 85 9.23 17.15 -17.12
C ALA A 85 10.72 17.50 -17.04
N GLY A 86 11.01 18.69 -16.53
CA GLY A 86 12.37 19.12 -16.25
C GLY A 86 12.98 18.38 -15.03
N PRO A 87 14.32 18.38 -14.88
CA PRO A 87 15.03 17.64 -13.84
C PRO A 87 14.62 18.03 -12.42
N VAL A 88 14.22 19.27 -12.21
CA VAL A 88 13.75 19.75 -10.90
C VAL A 88 12.45 19.07 -10.47
N VAL A 89 11.51 18.91 -11.41
CA VAL A 89 10.22 18.24 -11.15
C VAL A 89 10.45 16.76 -10.84
N ILE A 90 11.36 16.10 -11.56
CA ILE A 90 11.74 14.70 -11.31
C ILE A 90 12.39 14.57 -9.92
N ALA A 91 13.25 15.49 -9.52
CA ALA A 91 13.86 15.48 -8.20
C ALA A 91 12.82 15.67 -7.07
N ILE A 92 11.90 16.61 -7.22
CA ILE A 92 10.81 16.82 -6.26
C ILE A 92 9.94 15.56 -6.15
N PHE A 93 9.57 14.96 -7.29
CA PHE A 93 8.83 13.70 -7.32
C PHE A 93 9.56 12.58 -6.57
N GLY A 94 10.88 12.44 -6.80
CA GLY A 94 11.71 11.46 -6.10
C GLY A 94 11.73 11.66 -4.59
N ILE A 95 11.82 12.90 -4.12
CA ILE A 95 11.78 13.24 -2.68
C ILE A 95 10.41 12.89 -2.10
N VAL A 96 9.32 13.29 -2.75
CA VAL A 96 7.96 13.01 -2.29
C VAL A 96 7.68 11.51 -2.24
N MET A 97 8.07 10.78 -3.28
CA MET A 97 7.93 9.32 -3.33
C MET A 97 8.76 8.64 -2.24
N GLY A 98 10.02 9.06 -2.05
CA GLY A 98 10.87 8.54 -0.99
C GLY A 98 10.26 8.77 0.40
N TRP A 99 9.74 9.96 0.64
CA TRP A 99 9.05 10.28 1.89
C TRP A 99 7.83 9.40 2.13
N THR A 100 6.98 9.27 1.12
CA THR A 100 5.78 8.42 1.19
C THR A 100 6.11 6.96 1.50
N LEU A 101 7.18 6.42 0.90
CA LEU A 101 7.64 5.06 1.17
C LEU A 101 8.12 4.90 2.63
N ILE A 102 8.84 5.89 3.17
CA ILE A 102 9.30 5.88 4.55
C ILE A 102 8.11 5.93 5.50
N GLU A 103 7.17 6.84 5.26
CA GLU A 103 5.96 7.00 6.07
C GLU A 103 5.13 5.70 6.10
N THR A 104 4.86 5.13 4.93
CA THR A 104 4.10 3.88 4.80
C THR A 104 4.80 2.72 5.52
N SER A 105 6.11 2.56 5.32
CA SER A 105 6.90 1.51 5.96
C SER A 105 6.89 1.65 7.48
N THR A 106 7.04 2.88 7.98
CA THR A 106 7.00 3.17 9.43
C THR A 106 5.62 2.84 10.00
N GLY A 107 4.54 3.20 9.31
CA GLY A 107 3.18 2.87 9.73
C GLY A 107 2.91 1.37 9.82
N ILE A 108 3.36 0.60 8.83
CA ILE A 108 3.21 -0.87 8.81
C ILE A 108 4.01 -1.52 9.94
N ILE A 109 5.26 -1.08 10.16
CA ILE A 109 6.10 -1.59 11.25
C ILE A 109 5.45 -1.29 12.60
N HIS A 110 4.97 -0.06 12.79
CA HIS A 110 4.28 0.33 14.02
C HIS A 110 3.03 -0.53 14.27
N ALA A 111 2.19 -0.72 13.27
CA ALA A 111 1.01 -1.59 13.38
C ALA A 111 1.38 -3.04 13.74
N ALA A 112 2.47 -3.57 13.18
CA ALA A 112 2.96 -4.91 13.52
C ALA A 112 3.45 -5.00 14.98
N LEU A 113 4.20 -4.01 15.45
CA LEU A 113 4.66 -3.92 16.83
C LEU A 113 3.49 -3.85 17.84
N GLU A 114 2.48 -3.02 17.53
CA GLU A 114 1.28 -2.91 18.35
C GLU A 114 0.49 -4.22 18.40
N ARG A 115 0.38 -4.92 17.27
CA ARG A 115 -0.29 -6.22 17.23
C ARG A 115 0.40 -7.26 18.11
N VAL A 116 1.74 -7.30 18.10
CA VAL A 116 2.53 -8.19 18.99
C VAL A 116 2.34 -7.79 20.45
N ASN A 117 2.41 -6.50 20.78
CA ASN A 117 2.20 -6.01 22.14
C ASN A 117 0.80 -6.33 22.66
N ASN A 118 -0.23 -6.20 21.83
CA ASN A 118 -1.60 -6.53 22.22
C ASN A 118 -1.76 -8.04 22.44
N GLY A 119 -1.19 -8.88 21.58
CA GLY A 119 -1.16 -10.33 21.82
C GLY A 119 -0.42 -10.73 23.10
N LEU A 120 0.65 -10.01 23.46
CA LEU A 120 1.34 -10.23 24.75
C LEU A 120 0.47 -9.83 25.93
N LYS A 121 -0.27 -8.71 25.84
CA LYS A 121 -1.23 -8.29 26.87
C LYS A 121 -2.35 -9.30 27.07
N GLU A 122 -2.92 -9.82 26.00
CA GLU A 122 -3.94 -10.88 26.06
C GLU A 122 -3.40 -12.16 26.70
N ALA A 123 -2.13 -12.48 26.47
CA ALA A 123 -1.44 -13.60 27.08
C ALA A 123 -0.95 -13.30 28.53
N HIS A 124 -1.34 -12.16 29.12
CA HIS A 124 -0.91 -11.70 30.45
C HIS A 124 0.62 -11.58 30.59
N LYS A 125 1.32 -11.31 29.50
CA LYS A 125 2.77 -11.08 29.46
C LYS A 125 3.09 -9.59 29.43
N PRO A 126 4.26 -9.18 29.93
CA PRO A 126 4.68 -7.78 29.84
C PRO A 126 4.85 -7.37 28.36
N PRO A 127 4.59 -6.09 28.04
CA PRO A 127 4.80 -5.58 26.68
C PRO A 127 6.29 -5.65 26.29
N MET A 128 6.56 -5.66 24.99
CA MET A 128 7.92 -5.69 24.48
C MET A 128 8.74 -4.49 24.99
N THR A 129 9.96 -4.77 25.43
CA THR A 129 10.93 -3.72 25.76
C THR A 129 11.38 -3.00 24.49
N GLY A 130 11.87 -1.75 24.62
CA GLY A 130 12.39 -0.98 23.50
C GLY A 130 13.47 -1.71 22.69
N LYS A 131 14.30 -2.52 23.36
CA LYS A 131 15.32 -3.36 22.69
C LYS A 131 14.69 -4.45 21.82
N GLN A 132 13.64 -5.11 22.30
CA GLN A 132 12.93 -6.15 21.54
C GLN A 132 12.20 -5.55 20.33
N GLN A 133 11.58 -4.38 20.50
CA GLN A 133 10.95 -3.65 19.39
C GLN A 133 11.98 -3.26 18.34
N ALA A 134 13.15 -2.75 18.74
CA ALA A 134 14.24 -2.41 17.82
C ALA A 134 14.75 -3.64 17.05
N ILE A 135 14.96 -4.77 17.75
CA ILE A 135 15.41 -6.01 17.10
C ILE A 135 14.37 -6.50 16.09
N LEU A 136 13.08 -6.51 16.45
CA LEU A 136 12.02 -6.92 15.54
C LEU A 136 11.95 -6.00 14.30
N THR A 137 12.06 -4.70 14.51
CA THR A 137 12.12 -3.71 13.42
C THR A 137 13.29 -3.99 12.47
N ILE A 138 14.48 -4.25 13.00
CA ILE A 138 15.68 -4.57 12.20
C ILE A 138 15.45 -5.87 11.40
N ILE A 139 14.88 -6.91 12.04
CA ILE A 139 14.58 -8.17 11.35
C ILE A 139 13.62 -7.95 10.18
N VAL A 140 12.56 -7.16 10.39
CA VAL A 140 11.59 -6.84 9.33
C VAL A 140 12.26 -6.05 8.20
N LEU A 141 13.07 -5.05 8.51
CA LEU A 141 13.78 -4.25 7.52
C LEU A 141 14.77 -5.09 6.70
N VAL A 142 15.60 -5.90 7.36
CA VAL A 142 16.55 -6.78 6.67
C VAL A 142 15.83 -7.82 5.83
N GLY A 143 14.77 -8.43 6.35
CA GLY A 143 13.92 -9.34 5.61
C GLY A 143 13.31 -8.69 4.35
N SER A 144 12.81 -7.46 4.48
CA SER A 144 12.28 -6.70 3.34
C SER A 144 13.36 -6.39 2.30
N MET A 145 14.59 -6.06 2.72
CA MET A 145 15.71 -5.84 1.81
C MET A 145 16.11 -7.11 1.05
N VAL A 146 16.07 -8.27 1.71
CA VAL A 146 16.33 -9.55 1.03
C VAL A 146 15.22 -9.87 0.03
N LEU A 147 13.96 -9.69 0.42
CA LEU A 147 12.80 -9.91 -0.46
C LEU A 147 12.80 -8.95 -1.66
N SER A 148 13.29 -7.72 -1.51
CA SER A 148 13.35 -6.76 -2.61
C SER A 148 14.25 -7.20 -3.77
N LYS A 149 15.18 -8.14 -3.54
CA LYS A 149 16.02 -8.73 -4.59
C LYS A 149 15.25 -9.64 -5.54
N VAL A 150 14.11 -10.15 -5.15
CA VAL A 150 13.23 -11.01 -6.00
C VAL A 150 12.58 -10.21 -7.12
N GLY A 151 12.54 -8.89 -6.99
CA GLY A 151 11.88 -7.99 -7.94
C GLY A 151 10.48 -7.59 -7.47
N ILE A 152 10.19 -6.30 -7.62
CA ILE A 152 8.92 -5.71 -7.14
C ILE A 152 7.70 -6.33 -7.84
N ILE A 153 7.80 -6.57 -9.15
CA ILE A 153 6.65 -7.05 -9.95
C ILE A 153 6.28 -8.48 -9.55
N ASP A 154 7.27 -9.37 -9.43
CA ASP A 154 7.03 -10.77 -9.07
C ASP A 154 6.57 -10.90 -7.61
N LEU A 155 7.13 -10.09 -6.72
CA LEU A 155 6.75 -10.05 -5.32
C LEU A 155 5.29 -9.59 -5.16
N ILE A 156 4.91 -8.51 -5.85
CA ILE A 156 3.55 -7.98 -5.85
C ILE A 156 2.57 -9.02 -6.41
N ALA A 157 2.88 -9.61 -7.55
CA ALA A 157 2.01 -10.60 -8.19
C ALA A 157 1.77 -11.84 -7.31
N THR A 158 2.79 -12.29 -6.59
CA THR A 158 2.71 -13.51 -5.77
C THR A 158 2.13 -13.22 -4.39
N VAL A 159 2.67 -12.24 -3.68
CA VAL A 159 2.32 -11.96 -2.28
C VAL A 159 0.93 -11.32 -2.18
N TYR A 160 0.60 -10.37 -3.06
CA TYR A 160 -0.71 -9.73 -3.03
C TYR A 160 -1.84 -10.69 -3.40
N ASN A 161 -1.62 -11.58 -4.37
CA ASN A 161 -2.59 -12.61 -4.66
C ASN A 161 -2.81 -13.55 -3.46
N ALA A 162 -1.73 -14.02 -2.83
CA ALA A 162 -1.82 -14.88 -1.65
C ALA A 162 -2.56 -14.18 -0.49
N LEU A 163 -2.24 -12.92 -0.20
CA LEU A 163 -2.92 -12.13 0.83
C LEU A 163 -4.38 -11.87 0.48
N SER A 164 -4.69 -11.56 -0.77
CA SER A 164 -6.07 -11.34 -1.22
C SER A 164 -6.94 -12.57 -0.98
N TYR A 165 -6.45 -13.76 -1.31
CA TYR A 165 -7.16 -15.01 -1.02
C TYR A 165 -7.30 -15.28 0.47
N ALA A 166 -6.27 -14.97 1.27
CA ALA A 166 -6.34 -15.11 2.72
C ALA A 166 -7.37 -14.18 3.38
N PHE A 167 -7.62 -13.00 2.80
CA PHE A 167 -8.64 -12.06 3.30
C PHE A 167 -10.05 -12.34 2.77
N LEU A 168 -10.19 -13.14 1.71
CA LEU A 168 -11.49 -13.56 1.18
C LEU A 168 -12.00 -14.86 1.83
N ALA A 169 -11.12 -15.63 2.46
CA ALA A 169 -11.45 -16.87 3.17
C ALA A 169 -11.96 -16.59 4.58
#